data_e562a7b822590a58b88deacaedf954c0
#
_entry.id   e562a7b822590a58b88deacaedf954c0
#
_cell.length_a   1.000
_cell.length_b   1.000
_cell.length_c   1.000
_cell.angle_alpha   90.00
_cell.angle_beta   90.00
_cell.angle_gamma   90.00
#
_symmetry.space_group_name_H-M   'P 1'
#
loop_
_entity.id
_entity.type
_entity.pdbx_description
1 polymer ?
#
loop_
_entity_poly.entity_id
_entity_poly.type
_entity_poly.pdbx_seq_one_letter_code
_entity_poly.pdbx_strand_id
1 'polypeptide(L)'
;MKRYQYVLPAILLLCNSVPPVLLAQDAAHYVVILSHDTNDVRLPMTLEAIRFWNNTSAELGLNLKVIEQVIIRSSVERQLENYARSISQRAGRLRPGPSEPDAPVEITDFESDVVLLLSRQDLMSFAWPLPRRPGHFIAIEEDRYTMTQNPNIARNIIAHEIGHTLGLPHNNDPTSLMCGPCQPLTAESDNRGFLPLTDSERNALREWYALL
;
A
#
# COMPACT_ATOMS: atom_id res chain seq x y z
N MET A 1 -16.81 9.28 85.82
CA MET A 1 -17.21 8.92 84.48
C MET A 1 -16.00 9.11 83.56
N LYS A 2 -15.34 8.01 83.13
CA LYS A 2 -14.16 8.03 82.24
C LYS A 2 -14.64 7.84 80.80
N ARG A 3 -14.41 8.84 79.95
CA ARG A 3 -14.67 8.75 78.48
C ARG A 3 -13.48 8.09 77.83
N TYR A 4 -13.71 6.92 77.22
CA TYR A 4 -12.75 6.30 76.30
C TYR A 4 -12.91 6.88 74.86
N GLN A 5 -11.85 7.51 74.34
CA GLN A 5 -11.75 7.91 72.96
C GLN A 5 -11.17 6.72 72.19
N TYR A 6 -11.95 6.21 71.22
CA TYR A 6 -11.49 5.21 70.28
C TYR A 6 -10.84 5.94 69.09
N VAL A 7 -9.54 5.73 68.94
CA VAL A 7 -8.79 6.17 67.75
C VAL A 7 -8.88 5.03 66.70
N LEU A 8 -9.60 5.27 65.58
CA LEU A 8 -9.63 4.36 64.45
C LEU A 8 -8.38 4.60 63.60
N PRO A 9 -7.62 3.56 63.20
CA PRO A 9 -6.52 3.72 62.26
C PRO A 9 -7.09 3.87 60.86
N ALA A 10 -6.72 4.97 60.17
CA ALA A 10 -6.99 5.16 58.76
C ALA A 10 -6.10 4.22 57.95
N ILE A 11 -6.69 3.21 57.31
CA ILE A 11 -6.02 2.35 56.36
C ILE A 11 -5.92 3.14 55.03
N LEU A 12 -4.71 3.63 54.69
CA LEU A 12 -4.40 4.19 53.40
C LEU A 12 -4.32 3.04 52.39
N LEU A 13 -5.36 2.85 51.60
CA LEU A 13 -5.32 2.01 50.39
C LEU A 13 -4.51 2.74 49.32
N LEU A 14 -3.24 2.37 49.18
CA LEU A 14 -2.43 2.72 48.02
C LEU A 14 -2.97 1.98 46.81
N CYS A 15 -3.87 2.60 46.04
CA CYS A 15 -4.21 2.17 44.69
C CYS A 15 -2.99 2.36 43.80
N ASN A 16 -2.22 1.29 43.59
CA ASN A 16 -1.25 1.23 42.49
C ASN A 16 -2.03 1.26 41.16
N SER A 17 -2.27 2.44 40.62
CA SER A 17 -2.74 2.60 39.25
C SER A 17 -1.61 2.20 38.32
N VAL A 18 -1.64 0.95 37.85
CA VAL A 18 -0.85 0.55 36.70
C VAL A 18 -1.31 1.43 35.52
N PRO A 19 -0.42 2.22 34.91
CA PRO A 19 -0.83 3.01 33.75
C PRO A 19 -1.35 2.04 32.68
N PRO A 20 -2.45 2.37 31.97
CA PRO A 20 -2.88 1.56 30.85
C PRO A 20 -1.73 1.50 29.87
N VAL A 21 -1.25 0.30 29.58
CA VAL A 21 -0.37 0.07 28.43
C VAL A 21 -1.21 0.42 27.23
N LEU A 22 -1.00 1.61 26.66
CA LEU A 22 -1.49 1.93 25.33
C LEU A 22 -0.79 0.92 24.39
N LEU A 23 -1.51 -0.14 24.04
CA LEU A 23 -1.12 -0.97 22.92
C LEU A 23 -1.17 -0.02 21.71
N ALA A 24 0.00 0.28 21.16
CA ALA A 24 0.08 0.99 19.89
C ALA A 24 -0.80 0.21 18.90
N GLN A 25 -1.86 0.86 18.41
CA GLN A 25 -2.73 0.25 17.42
C GLN A 25 -1.93 0.15 16.13
N ASP A 26 -1.85 -1.05 15.54
CA ASP A 26 -1.20 -1.24 14.24
C ASP A 26 -1.80 -0.26 13.23
N ALA A 27 -0.95 0.48 12.53
CA ALA A 27 -1.38 1.32 11.43
C ALA A 27 -1.84 0.40 10.29
N ALA A 28 -3.14 0.22 10.17
CA ALA A 28 -3.73 -0.56 9.09
C ALA A 28 -3.70 0.27 7.79
N HIS A 29 -3.17 -0.32 6.71
CA HIS A 29 -3.18 0.24 5.37
C HIS A 29 -4.08 -0.64 4.49
N TYR A 30 -5.29 -0.15 4.23
CA TYR A 30 -6.34 -0.92 3.55
C TYR A 30 -6.21 -0.80 2.04
N VAL A 31 -6.17 -1.95 1.35
CA VAL A 31 -6.08 -2.06 -0.11
C VAL A 31 -7.30 -2.80 -0.64
N VAL A 32 -8.15 -2.12 -1.40
CA VAL A 32 -9.22 -2.77 -2.17
C VAL A 32 -8.69 -3.13 -3.54
N ILE A 33 -8.72 -4.41 -3.88
CA ILE A 33 -8.28 -4.96 -5.17
C ILE A 33 -9.50 -5.23 -6.03
N LEU A 34 -9.57 -4.56 -7.17
CA LEU A 34 -10.64 -4.74 -8.16
C LEU A 34 -10.14 -5.58 -9.32
N SER A 35 -10.80 -6.70 -9.56
CA SER A 35 -10.50 -7.60 -10.67
C SER A 35 -11.77 -7.95 -11.46
N HIS A 36 -11.66 -8.01 -12.78
CA HIS A 36 -12.76 -8.44 -13.64
C HIS A 36 -13.01 -9.95 -13.54
N ASP A 37 -11.97 -10.73 -13.28
CA ASP A 37 -12.02 -12.19 -13.29
C ASP A 37 -11.29 -12.78 -12.07
N THR A 38 -11.87 -13.81 -11.48
CA THR A 38 -11.22 -14.60 -10.42
C THR A 38 -9.96 -15.33 -10.89
N ASN A 39 -9.84 -15.56 -12.20
CA ASN A 39 -8.70 -16.24 -12.82
C ASN A 39 -7.64 -15.25 -13.34
N ASP A 40 -7.74 -13.97 -13.01
CA ASP A 40 -6.71 -12.99 -13.38
C ASP A 40 -5.36 -13.40 -12.77
N VAL A 41 -4.37 -13.65 -13.64
CA VAL A 41 -3.04 -14.11 -13.23
C VAL A 41 -2.31 -13.12 -12.33
N ARG A 42 -2.68 -11.84 -12.37
CA ARG A 42 -2.12 -10.77 -11.52
C ARG A 42 -2.65 -10.81 -10.11
N LEU A 43 -3.85 -11.38 -9.88
CA LEU A 43 -4.45 -11.44 -8.55
C LEU A 43 -3.56 -12.18 -7.53
N PRO A 44 -3.09 -13.40 -7.77
CA PRO A 44 -2.15 -14.05 -6.86
C PRO A 44 -0.84 -13.27 -6.71
N MET A 45 -0.34 -12.61 -7.76
CA MET A 45 0.87 -11.77 -7.70
C MET A 45 0.66 -10.54 -6.81
N THR A 46 -0.54 -9.93 -6.85
CA THR A 46 -0.91 -8.81 -5.97
C THR A 46 -0.93 -9.25 -4.51
N LEU A 47 -1.49 -10.42 -4.22
CA LEU A 47 -1.48 -10.99 -2.87
C LEU A 47 -0.05 -11.33 -2.40
N GLU A 48 0.83 -11.77 -3.32
CA GLU A 48 2.25 -11.97 -3.01
C GLU A 48 2.96 -10.64 -2.69
N ALA A 49 2.69 -9.58 -3.44
CA ALA A 49 3.23 -8.25 -3.18
C ALA A 49 2.77 -7.70 -1.81
N ILE A 50 1.52 -7.90 -1.43
CA ILE A 50 1.02 -7.52 -0.11
C ILE A 50 1.73 -8.33 1.00
N ARG A 51 1.92 -9.64 0.81
CA ARG A 51 2.70 -10.45 1.75
C ARG A 51 4.15 -9.98 1.87
N PHE A 52 4.77 -9.60 0.74
CA PHE A 52 6.12 -9.00 0.74
C PHE A 52 6.17 -7.76 1.63
N TRP A 53 5.23 -6.83 1.50
CA TRP A 53 5.18 -5.61 2.31
C TRP A 53 4.91 -5.90 3.79
N ASN A 54 4.05 -6.86 4.10
CA ASN A 54 3.79 -7.28 5.47
C ASN A 54 5.04 -7.92 6.12
N ASN A 55 5.78 -8.75 5.37
CA ASN A 55 7.03 -9.34 5.83
C ASN A 55 8.11 -8.26 6.03
N THR A 56 8.24 -7.33 5.09
CA THR A 56 9.16 -6.18 5.20
C THR A 56 8.84 -5.33 6.43
N SER A 57 7.55 -5.06 6.68
CA SER A 57 7.09 -4.36 7.87
C SER A 57 7.53 -5.09 9.16
N ALA A 58 7.30 -6.38 9.23
CA ALA A 58 7.69 -7.21 10.38
C ALA A 58 9.23 -7.25 10.58
N GLU A 59 10.01 -7.41 9.49
CA GLU A 59 11.47 -7.39 9.54
C GLU A 59 12.04 -6.05 10.02
N LEU A 60 11.39 -4.95 9.66
CA LEU A 60 11.79 -3.60 10.05
C LEU A 60 11.26 -3.21 11.44
N GLY A 61 10.41 -4.01 12.06
CA GLY A 61 9.76 -3.72 13.34
C GLY A 61 8.78 -2.55 13.25
N LEU A 62 8.11 -2.39 12.09
CA LEU A 62 7.14 -1.32 11.89
C LEU A 62 5.79 -1.72 12.47
N ASN A 63 5.05 -0.72 12.94
CA ASN A 63 3.66 -0.88 13.35
C ASN A 63 2.69 -0.67 12.17
N LEU A 64 2.98 -1.32 11.04
CA LEU A 64 2.24 -1.20 9.79
C LEU A 64 1.79 -2.58 9.32
N LYS A 65 0.51 -2.70 8.96
CA LYS A 65 -0.06 -3.88 8.35
C LYS A 65 -0.89 -3.52 7.12
N VAL A 66 -0.55 -4.08 5.99
CA VAL A 66 -1.34 -3.99 4.75
C VAL A 66 -2.43 -5.04 4.79
N ILE A 67 -3.70 -4.61 4.64
CA ILE A 67 -4.89 -5.46 4.70
C ILE A 67 -5.62 -5.35 3.37
N GLU A 68 -5.88 -6.48 2.73
CA GLU A 68 -6.51 -6.53 1.42
C GLU A 68 -7.98 -6.95 1.47
N GLN A 69 -8.76 -6.40 0.53
CA GLN A 69 -10.11 -6.86 0.18
C GLN A 69 -10.20 -7.02 -1.33
N VAL A 70 -10.62 -8.19 -1.79
CA VAL A 70 -10.80 -8.46 -3.23
C VAL A 70 -12.26 -8.32 -3.62
N ILE A 71 -12.54 -7.55 -4.67
CA ILE A 71 -13.87 -7.39 -5.27
C ILE A 71 -13.79 -7.80 -6.74
N ILE A 72 -14.62 -8.78 -7.12
CA ILE A 72 -14.70 -9.28 -8.49
C ILE A 72 -15.90 -8.65 -9.19
N ARG A 73 -15.69 -8.15 -10.41
CA ARG A 73 -16.73 -7.56 -11.27
C ARG A 73 -17.46 -6.38 -10.59
N SER A 74 -16.69 -5.43 -10.10
CA SER A 74 -17.26 -4.20 -9.55
C SER A 74 -18.06 -3.42 -10.60
N SER A 75 -19.21 -2.87 -10.20
CA SER A 75 -20.05 -2.03 -11.08
C SER A 75 -19.35 -0.74 -11.53
N VAL A 76 -18.36 -0.27 -10.77
CA VAL A 76 -17.60 0.96 -11.04
C VAL A 76 -16.35 0.71 -11.89
N GLU A 77 -16.05 -0.53 -12.25
CA GLU A 77 -14.83 -0.91 -12.96
C GLU A 77 -14.65 -0.12 -14.28
N ARG A 78 -15.73 0.08 -15.05
CA ARG A 78 -15.66 0.82 -16.31
C ARG A 78 -15.24 2.28 -16.12
N GLN A 79 -15.73 2.93 -15.08
CA GLN A 79 -15.36 4.32 -14.75
C GLN A 79 -13.89 4.40 -14.35
N LEU A 80 -13.42 3.44 -13.56
CA LEU A 80 -12.02 3.35 -13.14
C LEU A 80 -11.08 3.03 -14.29
N GLU A 81 -11.48 2.18 -15.23
CA GLU A 81 -10.74 1.91 -16.47
C GLU A 81 -10.57 3.17 -17.32
N ASN A 82 -11.62 3.99 -17.47
CA ASN A 82 -11.55 5.25 -18.19
C ASN A 82 -10.64 6.25 -17.46
N TYR A 83 -10.72 6.30 -16.15
CA TYR A 83 -9.85 7.15 -15.33
C TYR A 83 -8.39 6.72 -15.43
N ALA A 84 -8.09 5.42 -15.32
CA ALA A 84 -6.75 4.87 -15.51
C ALA A 84 -6.15 5.24 -16.85
N ARG A 85 -6.93 5.10 -17.93
CA ARG A 85 -6.51 5.52 -19.29
C ARG A 85 -6.16 7.01 -19.35
N SER A 86 -6.99 7.84 -18.73
CA SER A 86 -6.78 9.29 -18.72
C SER A 86 -5.51 9.68 -18.00
N ILE A 87 -5.17 9.01 -16.88
CA ILE A 87 -3.91 9.21 -16.15
C ILE A 87 -2.73 8.72 -16.97
N SER A 88 -2.76 7.48 -17.47
CA SER A 88 -1.68 6.87 -18.25
C SER A 88 -1.31 7.71 -19.49
N GLN A 89 -2.30 8.23 -20.22
CA GLN A 89 -2.06 9.10 -21.37
C GLN A 89 -1.35 10.42 -21.02
N ARG A 90 -1.45 10.88 -19.76
CA ARG A 90 -0.78 12.10 -19.29
C ARG A 90 0.61 11.82 -18.74
N ALA A 91 0.80 10.73 -18.01
CA ALA A 91 2.09 10.36 -17.46
C ALA A 91 3.19 10.26 -18.52
N GLY A 92 2.86 9.83 -19.74
CA GLY A 92 3.76 9.84 -20.89
C GLY A 92 4.04 11.23 -21.50
N ARG A 93 3.38 12.29 -21.03
CA ARG A 93 3.54 13.67 -21.52
C ARG A 93 4.09 14.56 -20.44
N LEU A 94 5.39 14.78 -20.43
CA LEU A 94 6.12 15.66 -19.49
C LEU A 94 5.72 17.16 -19.56
N ARG A 95 4.54 17.51 -20.07
CA ARG A 95 4.04 18.89 -20.11
C ARG A 95 2.93 19.06 -19.10
N PRO A 96 2.95 20.13 -18.27
CA PRO A 96 1.79 20.54 -17.48
C PRO A 96 0.62 20.73 -18.45
N GLY A 97 -0.31 19.81 -18.43
CA GLY A 97 -1.53 19.88 -19.23
C GLY A 97 -2.65 20.55 -18.43
N PRO A 98 -3.76 20.91 -19.08
CA PRO A 98 -4.94 21.38 -18.38
C PRO A 98 -5.40 20.31 -17.38
N SER A 99 -5.90 20.77 -16.25
CA SER A 99 -6.48 20.07 -15.09
C SER A 99 -6.37 18.54 -15.03
N GLU A 100 -6.08 18.02 -13.83
CA GLU A 100 -6.11 16.58 -13.54
C GLU A 100 -7.37 15.91 -14.12
N PRO A 101 -7.28 14.63 -14.55
CA PRO A 101 -8.46 13.90 -14.98
C PRO A 101 -9.49 13.89 -13.85
N ASP A 102 -10.75 14.12 -14.18
CA ASP A 102 -11.82 14.01 -13.20
C ASP A 102 -11.91 12.56 -12.71
N ALA A 103 -11.62 12.37 -11.43
CA ALA A 103 -11.81 11.07 -10.79
C ALA A 103 -13.29 10.76 -10.69
N PRO A 104 -13.70 9.51 -10.99
CA PRO A 104 -15.07 9.08 -10.73
C PRO A 104 -15.40 9.22 -9.25
N VAL A 105 -16.62 9.70 -8.95
CA VAL A 105 -17.03 9.91 -7.56
C VAL A 105 -17.01 8.59 -6.77
N GLU A 106 -17.34 7.52 -7.43
CA GLU A 106 -17.42 6.16 -6.88
C GLU A 106 -16.08 5.65 -6.33
N ILE A 107 -14.93 6.25 -6.72
CA ILE A 107 -13.63 5.88 -6.16
C ILE A 107 -13.53 6.26 -4.68
N THR A 108 -14.32 7.23 -4.25
CA THR A 108 -14.36 7.68 -2.85
C THR A 108 -15.27 6.83 -1.97
N ASP A 109 -16.11 5.98 -2.57
CA ASP A 109 -17.02 5.08 -1.84
C ASP A 109 -16.29 3.88 -1.22
N PHE A 110 -15.05 3.62 -1.65
CA PHE A 110 -14.21 2.60 -1.03
C PHE A 110 -13.59 3.15 0.25
N GLU A 111 -13.93 2.55 1.38
CA GLU A 111 -13.31 2.84 2.68
C GLU A 111 -11.91 2.17 2.76
N SER A 112 -10.96 2.66 1.95
CA SER A 112 -9.61 2.10 1.83
C SER A 112 -8.59 3.20 1.57
N ASP A 113 -7.33 2.96 1.92
CA ASP A 113 -6.21 3.86 1.60
C ASP A 113 -5.79 3.73 0.14
N VAL A 114 -6.02 2.55 -0.44
CA VAL A 114 -5.66 2.23 -1.83
C VAL A 114 -6.81 1.55 -2.54
N VAL A 115 -7.13 2.03 -3.73
CA VAL A 115 -7.96 1.32 -4.72
C VAL A 115 -7.05 0.82 -5.83
N LEU A 116 -6.82 -0.50 -5.90
CA LEU A 116 -5.97 -1.14 -6.89
C LEU A 116 -6.83 -1.81 -7.96
N LEU A 117 -6.73 -1.36 -9.18
CA LEU A 117 -7.40 -1.90 -10.36
C LEU A 117 -6.45 -2.79 -11.15
N LEU A 118 -6.80 -4.05 -11.33
CA LEU A 118 -6.18 -4.92 -12.33
C LEU A 118 -6.82 -4.57 -13.69
N SER A 119 -6.25 -3.56 -14.36
CA SER A 119 -6.82 -2.99 -15.58
C SER A 119 -6.79 -4.01 -16.73
N ARG A 120 -7.79 -3.93 -17.61
CA ARG A 120 -7.86 -4.71 -18.86
C ARG A 120 -7.30 -3.95 -20.05
N GLN A 121 -6.54 -2.92 -19.81
CA GLN A 121 -5.98 -2.07 -20.84
C GLN A 121 -4.47 -2.17 -20.86
N ASP A 122 -3.92 -2.03 -22.06
CA ASP A 122 -2.51 -1.75 -22.28
C ASP A 122 -2.25 -0.29 -21.88
N LEU A 123 -1.74 -0.12 -20.67
CA LEU A 123 -1.38 1.17 -20.08
C LEU A 123 -0.09 1.00 -19.28
N MET A 124 0.59 2.08 -18.95
CA MET A 124 1.68 2.03 -17.99
C MET A 124 1.10 1.88 -16.60
N SER A 125 1.58 0.89 -15.82
CA SER A 125 1.22 0.75 -14.41
C SER A 125 1.66 1.99 -13.62
N PHE A 126 0.86 2.40 -12.63
CA PHE A 126 1.13 3.60 -11.84
C PHE A 126 0.40 3.58 -10.50
N ALA A 127 0.93 4.35 -9.54
CA ALA A 127 0.23 4.81 -8.35
C ALA A 127 -0.05 6.31 -8.45
N TRP A 128 -1.31 6.72 -8.24
CA TRP A 128 -1.76 8.10 -8.37
C TRP A 128 -2.49 8.57 -7.11
N PRO A 129 -2.17 9.75 -6.55
CA PRO A 129 -2.88 10.26 -5.38
C PRO A 129 -4.38 10.40 -5.65
N LEU A 130 -5.21 10.01 -4.68
CA LEU A 130 -6.65 10.21 -4.78
C LEU A 130 -6.99 11.70 -4.65
N PRO A 131 -7.82 12.26 -5.54
CA PRO A 131 -8.31 13.61 -5.39
C PRO A 131 -9.29 13.65 -4.20
N ARG A 132 -9.28 14.74 -3.44
CA ARG A 132 -10.24 15.05 -2.38
C ARG A 132 -10.13 14.25 -1.07
N ARG A 133 -9.29 13.20 -1.00
CA ARG A 133 -9.01 12.47 0.24
C ARG A 133 -7.59 11.89 0.24
N PRO A 134 -7.00 11.61 1.40
CA PRO A 134 -5.77 10.83 1.47
C PRO A 134 -5.95 9.46 0.82
N GLY A 135 -4.89 8.93 0.23
CA GLY A 135 -4.86 7.61 -0.38
C GLY A 135 -4.45 7.63 -1.85
N HIS A 136 -4.47 6.45 -2.49
CA HIS A 136 -3.96 6.27 -3.85
C HIS A 136 -4.89 5.41 -4.69
N PHE A 137 -4.88 5.68 -5.99
CA PHE A 137 -5.40 4.81 -7.02
C PHE A 137 -4.23 4.15 -7.74
N ILE A 138 -4.20 2.83 -7.75
CA ILE A 138 -3.23 2.04 -8.51
C ILE A 138 -3.94 1.42 -9.71
N ALA A 139 -3.35 1.50 -10.89
CA ALA A 139 -3.76 0.70 -12.03
C ALA A 139 -2.58 -0.15 -12.51
N ILE A 140 -2.80 -1.45 -12.63
CA ILE A 140 -1.83 -2.42 -13.14
C ILE A 140 -2.24 -2.80 -14.56
N GLU A 141 -1.32 -2.64 -15.49
CA GLU A 141 -1.51 -2.93 -16.92
C GLU A 141 -1.90 -4.39 -17.19
N GLU A 142 -2.58 -4.62 -18.34
CA GLU A 142 -2.81 -5.94 -18.90
C GLU A 142 -1.73 -6.30 -19.93
N ASP A 143 -0.49 -6.47 -19.53
CA ASP A 143 0.51 -7.08 -20.39
C ASP A 143 0.56 -8.59 -20.20
N ARG A 144 -0.36 -9.29 -20.86
CA ARG A 144 -0.46 -10.76 -20.77
C ARG A 144 0.82 -11.47 -21.22
N TYR A 145 1.55 -10.90 -22.16
CA TYR A 145 2.77 -11.50 -22.66
C TYR A 145 3.87 -11.50 -21.59
N THR A 146 4.20 -10.33 -21.07
CA THR A 146 5.21 -10.20 -20.02
C THR A 146 4.80 -10.95 -18.74
N MET A 147 3.53 -10.86 -18.36
CA MET A 147 3.01 -11.52 -17.16
C MET A 147 3.08 -13.05 -17.20
N THR A 148 2.88 -13.65 -18.37
CA THR A 148 2.95 -15.10 -18.55
C THR A 148 4.39 -15.60 -18.76
N GLN A 149 5.21 -14.84 -19.47
CA GLN A 149 6.61 -15.20 -19.75
C GLN A 149 7.54 -14.93 -18.57
N ASN A 150 7.28 -13.86 -17.83
CA ASN A 150 8.08 -13.49 -16.68
C ASN A 150 7.21 -12.96 -15.51
N PRO A 151 6.56 -13.83 -14.74
CA PRO A 151 5.72 -13.44 -13.62
C PRO A 151 6.47 -12.65 -12.53
N ASN A 152 7.81 -12.75 -12.52
CA ASN A 152 8.63 -12.00 -11.60
C ASN A 152 8.62 -10.49 -11.88
N ILE A 153 8.56 -10.10 -13.16
CA ILE A 153 8.42 -8.69 -13.55
C ILE A 153 7.10 -8.13 -12.99
N ALA A 154 6.00 -8.82 -13.26
CA ALA A 154 4.68 -8.38 -12.84
C ALA A 154 4.56 -8.20 -11.32
N ARG A 155 5.04 -9.16 -10.52
CA ARG A 155 4.99 -9.06 -9.06
C ARG A 155 5.84 -7.90 -8.52
N ASN A 156 6.99 -7.62 -9.15
CA ASN A 156 7.83 -6.50 -8.77
C ASN A 156 7.21 -5.15 -9.14
N ILE A 157 6.57 -5.03 -10.31
CA ILE A 157 5.79 -3.84 -10.69
C ILE A 157 4.69 -3.59 -9.65
N ILE A 158 3.90 -4.61 -9.32
CA ILE A 158 2.82 -4.47 -8.34
C ILE A 158 3.36 -4.05 -6.96
N ALA A 159 4.45 -4.67 -6.50
CA ALA A 159 5.07 -4.31 -5.24
C ALA A 159 5.63 -2.89 -5.25
N HIS A 160 6.20 -2.44 -6.38
CA HIS A 160 6.69 -1.09 -6.59
C HIS A 160 5.56 -0.05 -6.45
N GLU A 161 4.43 -0.27 -7.13
CA GLU A 161 3.28 0.64 -7.06
C GLU A 161 2.67 0.70 -5.65
N ILE A 162 2.61 -0.43 -4.94
CA ILE A 162 2.22 -0.44 -3.53
C ILE A 162 3.23 0.34 -2.68
N GLY A 163 4.53 0.24 -2.97
CA GLY A 163 5.58 1.01 -2.29
C GLY A 163 5.36 2.52 -2.32
N HIS A 164 4.87 3.05 -3.44
CA HIS A 164 4.49 4.46 -3.53
C HIS A 164 3.38 4.84 -2.56
N THR A 165 2.42 3.96 -2.32
CA THR A 165 1.32 4.22 -1.37
C THR A 165 1.78 4.19 0.09
N LEU A 166 2.91 3.56 0.34
CA LEU A 166 3.60 3.57 1.64
C LEU A 166 4.56 4.75 1.78
N GLY A 167 4.58 5.67 0.79
CA GLY A 167 5.34 6.91 0.81
C GLY A 167 6.71 6.84 0.12
N LEU A 168 7.14 5.69 -0.39
CA LEU A 168 8.46 5.57 -1.02
C LEU A 168 8.50 6.26 -2.39
N PRO A 169 9.42 7.21 -2.62
CA PRO A 169 9.64 7.81 -3.93
C PRO A 169 10.50 6.91 -4.81
N HIS A 170 10.58 7.25 -6.10
CA HIS A 170 11.56 6.65 -6.99
C HIS A 170 13.01 6.94 -6.53
N ASN A 171 13.89 5.97 -6.79
CA ASN A 171 15.34 6.14 -6.74
C ASN A 171 15.98 5.80 -8.10
N ASN A 172 17.32 5.87 -8.18
CA ASN A 172 18.08 5.58 -9.40
C ASN A 172 18.93 4.28 -9.29
N ASP A 173 18.68 3.45 -8.29
CA ASP A 173 19.41 2.19 -8.12
C ASP A 173 18.71 1.07 -8.90
N PRO A 174 19.29 0.56 -9.99
CA PRO A 174 18.67 -0.46 -10.83
C PRO A 174 18.47 -1.81 -10.14
N THR A 175 19.03 -1.99 -8.96
CA THR A 175 18.86 -3.21 -8.16
C THR A 175 17.78 -3.07 -7.09
N SER A 176 17.21 -1.87 -6.92
CA SER A 176 16.16 -1.58 -5.94
C SER A 176 14.76 -1.76 -6.53
N LEU A 177 13.83 -2.20 -5.66
CA LEU A 177 12.41 -2.27 -5.98
C LEU A 177 11.84 -0.92 -6.44
N MET A 178 12.28 0.19 -5.82
CA MET A 178 11.74 1.54 -6.10
C MET A 178 12.51 2.29 -7.20
N CYS A 179 13.26 1.59 -8.06
CA CYS A 179 13.94 2.26 -9.17
C CYS A 179 12.94 2.83 -10.19
N GLY A 180 12.95 4.16 -10.41
CA GLY A 180 11.99 4.87 -11.26
C GLY A 180 12.35 4.95 -12.74
N PRO A 181 13.58 5.34 -13.13
CA PRO A 181 13.95 5.42 -14.56
C PRO A 181 14.60 4.13 -15.07
N CYS A 182 14.49 3.04 -14.32
CA CYS A 182 15.18 1.80 -14.64
C CYS A 182 14.54 1.09 -15.82
N GLN A 183 15.35 0.44 -16.62
CA GLN A 183 14.84 -0.46 -17.64
C GLN A 183 14.05 -1.58 -16.97
N PRO A 184 12.98 -2.09 -17.63
CA PRO A 184 12.25 -3.24 -17.12
C PRO A 184 13.24 -4.34 -16.74
N LEU A 185 12.96 -5.01 -15.61
CA LEU A 185 13.71 -6.20 -15.20
C LEU A 185 13.86 -7.11 -16.41
N THR A 186 15.09 -7.36 -16.85
CA THR A 186 15.32 -8.26 -17.97
C THR A 186 14.99 -9.68 -17.54
N ALA A 187 14.49 -10.48 -18.47
CA ALA A 187 14.16 -11.90 -18.26
C ALA A 187 15.36 -12.75 -17.75
N GLU A 188 16.57 -12.20 -17.85
CA GLU A 188 17.83 -12.81 -17.41
C GLU A 188 18.03 -12.75 -15.89
N SER A 189 17.26 -11.96 -15.15
CA SER A 189 17.30 -12.07 -13.70
C SER A 189 16.61 -13.35 -13.26
N ASP A 190 17.38 -14.39 -13.07
CA ASP A 190 16.96 -15.69 -12.48
C ASP A 190 16.42 -15.52 -11.04
N ASN A 191 16.30 -14.30 -10.60
CA ASN A 191 15.85 -13.92 -9.28
C ASN A 191 14.33 -14.07 -9.19
N ARG A 192 13.88 -15.19 -8.65
CA ARG A 192 12.46 -15.51 -8.44
C ARG A 192 11.83 -14.74 -7.28
N GLY A 193 12.55 -13.77 -6.71
CA GLY A 193 12.12 -12.97 -5.57
C GLY A 193 11.73 -11.55 -5.93
N PHE A 194 11.31 -10.81 -4.91
CA PHE A 194 11.18 -9.35 -5.00
C PHE A 194 12.56 -8.70 -4.99
N LEU A 195 12.69 -7.59 -5.72
CA LEU A 195 13.87 -6.73 -5.58
C LEU A 195 13.93 -6.16 -4.17
N PRO A 196 15.14 -5.97 -3.62
CA PRO A 196 15.31 -5.44 -2.28
C PRO A 196 14.98 -3.94 -2.21
N LEU A 197 14.73 -3.48 -1.00
CA LEU A 197 14.75 -2.06 -0.68
C LEU A 197 16.17 -1.64 -0.32
N THR A 198 16.56 -0.42 -0.71
CA THR A 198 17.79 0.23 -0.26
C THR A 198 17.74 0.54 1.24
N ASP A 199 18.90 0.77 1.87
CA ASP A 199 18.93 1.19 3.28
C ASP A 199 18.22 2.53 3.50
N SER A 200 18.26 3.45 2.52
CA SER A 200 17.56 4.73 2.59
C SER A 200 16.05 4.54 2.64
N GLU A 201 15.49 3.65 1.82
CA GLU A 201 14.05 3.33 1.81
C GLU A 201 13.62 2.63 3.09
N ARG A 202 14.42 1.67 3.58
CA ARG A 202 14.17 1.00 4.86
C ARG A 202 14.18 1.99 6.03
N ASN A 203 15.07 2.98 6.02
CA ASN A 203 15.13 4.01 7.04
C ASN A 203 13.94 4.98 6.94
N ALA A 204 13.56 5.39 5.73
CA ALA A 204 12.38 6.22 5.52
C ALA A 204 11.09 5.54 6.07
N LEU A 205 10.90 4.25 5.81
CA LEU A 205 9.79 3.49 6.38
C LEU A 205 9.84 3.48 7.91
N ARG A 206 11.03 3.28 8.52
CA ARG A 206 11.17 3.34 9.98
C ARG A 206 10.82 4.72 10.54
N GLU A 207 11.26 5.79 9.89
CA GLU A 207 10.95 7.16 10.33
C GLU A 207 9.44 7.45 10.27
N TRP A 208 8.76 7.02 9.22
CA TRP A 208 7.33 7.31 9.04
C TRP A 208 6.41 6.45 9.91
N TYR A 209 6.75 5.18 10.11
CA TYR A 209 5.90 4.23 10.83
C TYR A 209 6.38 3.90 12.25
N ALA A 210 7.50 4.47 12.73
CA ALA A 210 7.90 4.39 14.13
C ALA A 210 7.20 5.43 15.03
N LEU A 211 6.60 6.45 14.42
CA LEU A 211 5.95 7.57 15.13
C LEU A 211 4.43 7.34 15.37
N LEU A 212 3.89 6.22 14.93
CA LEU A 212 2.52 5.81 15.16
C LEU A 212 2.48 4.78 16.30
#